data_7dce441fb087d949d9950ef8be6e9a19
#
_entry.id   7dce441fb087d949d9950ef8be6e9a19
#
_cell.length_a   1.000
_cell.length_b   1.000
_cell.length_c   1.000
_cell.angle_alpha   90.00
_cell.angle_beta   90.00
_cell.angle_gamma   90.00
#
_symmetry.space_group_name_H-M   'P 1'
#
loop_
_entity.id
_entity.type
_entity.pdbx_description
1 polymer ?
#
loop_
_entity_poly.entity_id
_entity_poly.type
_entity_poly.pdbx_seq_one_letter_code
_entity_poly.pdbx_strand_id
1 'polypeptide(L)'
;MNSLVIMAGGASSRMKKSLEQTSLDATTKAIAQRVHKSLIPLGVSQKPLLVHLLENAQAAGYEKIYLITAPENSTFKTVLSAYPSLFSNGNFQVHYAFQYPPTGHSKPLGTADAVLQAMTQYPELEKNAFTLCNGDNLYSKKSLALLLKPHNAPHSLISYDRSGLHFSEERIARFAILALDSESYLTEIIEKPTSEQLAQFRDEKEKVYVSMNLFRFTGKLLKPYLEKCPIH
;
A
#
# COMPACT_ATOMS: atom_id res chain seq x y z
N MET A 1 -18.40 -1.62 -8.88
CA MET A 1 -17.92 -1.80 -7.50
C MET A 1 -16.49 -1.32 -7.41
N ASN A 2 -16.20 -0.47 -6.44
CA ASN A 2 -14.86 0.10 -6.23
C ASN A 2 -14.04 -0.81 -5.32
N SER A 3 -12.97 -1.38 -5.84
CA SER A 3 -12.13 -2.35 -5.15
C SER A 3 -10.79 -1.75 -4.73
N LEU A 4 -10.35 -2.04 -3.49
CA LEU A 4 -9.05 -1.68 -2.96
C LEU A 4 -8.31 -2.95 -2.51
N VAL A 5 -7.12 -3.18 -3.06
CA VAL A 5 -6.19 -4.22 -2.63
C VAL A 5 -5.18 -3.60 -1.67
N ILE A 6 -5.06 -4.15 -0.47
CA ILE A 6 -4.16 -3.66 0.58
C ILE A 6 -3.11 -4.73 0.86
N MET A 7 -1.84 -4.39 0.69
CA MET A 7 -0.72 -5.29 0.95
C MET A 7 -0.33 -5.27 2.42
N ALA A 8 -0.62 -6.34 3.14
CA ALA A 8 -0.30 -6.52 4.56
C ALA A 8 0.36 -7.89 4.86
N GLY A 9 0.93 -8.55 3.84
CA GLY A 9 1.58 -9.86 3.99
C GLY A 9 3.02 -9.82 4.52
N GLY A 10 3.64 -8.63 4.58
CA GLY A 10 5.03 -8.50 5.01
C GLY A 10 5.24 -8.84 6.49
N ALA A 11 6.36 -9.51 6.82
CA ALA A 11 6.70 -9.93 8.19
C ALA A 11 7.08 -8.79 9.15
N SER A 12 7.06 -7.53 8.72
CA SER A 12 7.50 -6.35 9.51
C SER A 12 8.94 -6.43 10.05
N SER A 13 9.79 -7.26 9.43
CA SER A 13 11.12 -7.61 9.94
C SER A 13 12.04 -6.40 10.15
N ARG A 14 12.02 -5.42 9.24
CA ARG A 14 12.83 -4.19 9.36
C ARG A 14 12.42 -3.35 10.57
N MET A 15 11.11 -3.19 10.76
CA MET A 15 10.58 -2.48 11.93
C MET A 15 10.97 -3.19 13.22
N LYS A 16 10.76 -4.52 13.31
CA LYS A 16 11.08 -5.30 14.50
C LYS A 16 12.56 -5.23 14.87
N LYS A 17 13.46 -5.27 13.88
CA LYS A 17 14.90 -5.09 14.11
C LYS A 17 15.28 -3.70 14.62
N SER A 18 14.57 -2.64 14.17
CA SER A 18 14.87 -1.28 14.61
C SER A 18 14.36 -0.93 16.01
N LEU A 19 13.48 -1.76 16.61
CA LEU A 19 12.91 -1.50 17.94
C LEU A 19 13.96 -1.50 19.05
N GLU A 20 15.05 -2.25 18.90
CA GLU A 20 16.14 -2.28 19.87
C GLU A 20 16.89 -0.94 19.97
N GLN A 21 16.92 -0.18 18.87
CA GLN A 21 17.64 1.08 18.72
C GLN A 21 16.77 2.33 18.95
N THR A 22 15.50 2.15 19.41
CA THR A 22 14.57 3.26 19.60
C THR A 22 14.44 3.63 21.08
N SER A 23 14.06 4.89 21.33
CA SER A 23 13.74 5.41 22.66
C SER A 23 12.29 5.13 23.10
N LEU A 24 11.56 4.25 22.41
CA LEU A 24 10.20 3.89 22.77
C LEU A 24 10.13 3.18 24.13
N ASP A 25 9.02 3.40 24.85
CA ASP A 25 8.77 2.70 26.10
C ASP A 25 8.61 1.18 25.92
N ALA A 26 8.78 0.43 27.00
CA ALA A 26 8.76 -1.03 26.98
C ALA A 26 7.42 -1.62 26.48
N THR A 27 6.31 -0.98 26.83
CA THR A 27 4.97 -1.43 26.43
C THR A 27 4.78 -1.30 24.92
N THR A 28 5.11 -0.14 24.36
CA THR A 28 5.07 0.12 22.92
C THR A 28 5.98 -0.83 22.13
N LYS A 29 7.20 -1.07 22.63
CA LYS A 29 8.12 -2.06 22.04
C LYS A 29 7.54 -3.47 22.04
N ALA A 30 6.94 -3.91 23.15
CA ALA A 30 6.34 -5.23 23.28
C ALA A 30 5.15 -5.42 22.29
N ILE A 31 4.32 -4.42 22.13
CA ILE A 31 3.23 -4.42 21.14
C ILE A 31 3.81 -4.53 19.73
N ALA A 32 4.75 -3.64 19.36
CA ALA A 32 5.34 -3.59 18.02
C ALA A 32 6.10 -4.88 17.65
N GLN A 33 6.64 -5.63 18.63
CA GLN A 33 7.25 -6.94 18.38
C GLN A 33 6.23 -8.02 18.02
N ARG A 34 5.02 -7.97 18.59
CA ARG A 34 4.02 -9.04 18.50
C ARG A 34 3.08 -8.86 17.32
N VAL A 35 2.72 -7.62 16.98
CA VAL A 35 1.72 -7.34 15.96
C VAL A 35 2.33 -6.98 14.61
N HIS A 36 1.56 -7.14 13.54
CA HIS A 36 1.93 -6.61 12.23
C HIS A 36 1.93 -5.06 12.28
N LYS A 37 2.84 -4.41 11.54
CA LYS A 37 2.98 -2.94 11.54
C LYS A 37 1.69 -2.17 11.23
N SER A 38 0.81 -2.70 10.37
CA SER A 38 -0.50 -2.10 10.07
C SER A 38 -1.51 -2.22 11.21
N LEU A 39 -1.25 -3.06 12.20
CA LEU A 39 -2.09 -3.26 13.38
C LEU A 39 -1.60 -2.50 14.61
N ILE A 40 -0.53 -1.71 14.48
CA ILE A 40 -0.02 -0.88 15.58
C ILE A 40 -1.06 0.20 15.89
N PRO A 41 -1.46 0.35 17.18
CA PRO A 41 -2.34 1.41 17.63
C PRO A 41 -1.71 2.79 17.43
N LEU A 42 -2.48 3.77 16.99
CA LEU A 42 -2.02 5.12 16.72
C LEU A 42 -2.81 6.17 17.52
N GLY A 43 -2.08 7.21 17.91
CA GLY A 43 -2.66 8.40 18.56
C GLY A 43 -3.40 8.11 19.86
N VAL A 44 -4.18 9.09 20.32
CA VAL A 44 -4.96 9.00 21.56
C VAL A 44 -6.06 7.93 21.49
N SER A 45 -6.65 7.72 20.33
CA SER A 45 -7.72 6.74 20.12
C SER A 45 -7.25 5.29 20.20
N GLN A 46 -5.94 5.04 20.20
CA GLN A 46 -5.34 3.70 20.15
C GLN A 46 -5.90 2.80 19.02
N LYS A 47 -6.43 3.42 17.97
CA LYS A 47 -6.98 2.74 16.81
C LYS A 47 -5.85 2.27 15.88
N PRO A 48 -5.86 1.01 15.41
CA PRO A 48 -4.85 0.51 14.48
C PRO A 48 -4.76 1.30 13.17
N LEU A 49 -3.55 1.44 12.62
CA LEU A 49 -3.31 2.10 11.34
C LEU A 49 -4.23 1.57 10.24
N LEU A 50 -4.39 0.24 10.14
CA LEU A 50 -5.26 -0.40 9.16
C LEU A 50 -6.72 0.06 9.30
N VAL A 51 -7.23 0.22 10.52
CA VAL A 51 -8.60 0.67 10.74
C VAL A 51 -8.80 2.09 10.24
N HIS A 52 -7.86 3.00 10.50
CA HIS A 52 -7.88 4.35 9.92
C HIS A 52 -7.84 4.33 8.39
N LEU A 53 -7.02 3.45 7.78
CA LEU A 53 -6.97 3.29 6.34
C LEU A 53 -8.32 2.79 5.79
N LEU A 54 -8.96 1.81 6.45
CA LEU A 54 -10.26 1.28 6.04
C LEU A 54 -11.37 2.33 6.17
N GLU A 55 -11.38 3.14 7.22
CA GLU A 55 -12.32 4.27 7.37
C GLU A 55 -12.16 5.29 6.25
N ASN A 56 -10.91 5.65 5.91
CA ASN A 56 -10.63 6.55 4.78
C ASN A 56 -11.06 5.96 3.44
N ALA A 57 -10.84 4.65 3.24
CA ALA A 57 -11.25 3.94 2.03
C ALA A 57 -12.79 3.91 1.90
N GLN A 58 -13.50 3.55 2.98
CA GLN A 58 -14.96 3.57 3.01
C GLN A 58 -15.50 4.98 2.71
N ALA A 59 -14.96 6.00 3.38
CA ALA A 59 -15.36 7.39 3.17
C ALA A 59 -15.00 7.92 1.76
N ALA A 60 -14.03 7.32 1.07
CA ALA A 60 -13.68 7.62 -0.31
C ALA A 60 -14.58 6.94 -1.34
N GLY A 61 -15.40 5.95 -0.93
CA GLY A 61 -16.34 5.24 -1.79
C GLY A 61 -15.87 3.86 -2.25
N TYR A 62 -14.88 3.25 -1.58
CA TYR A 62 -14.55 1.84 -1.79
C TYR A 62 -15.57 0.94 -1.09
N GLU A 63 -15.88 -0.18 -1.73
CA GLU A 63 -16.89 -1.14 -1.26
C GLU A 63 -16.26 -2.49 -0.93
N LYS A 64 -15.29 -2.94 -1.75
CA LYS A 64 -14.60 -4.22 -1.57
C LYS A 64 -13.14 -4.00 -1.26
N ILE A 65 -12.71 -4.54 -0.15
CA ILE A 65 -11.31 -4.54 0.28
C ILE A 65 -10.76 -5.96 0.16
N TYR A 66 -9.63 -6.11 -0.54
CA TYR A 66 -8.88 -7.36 -0.60
C TYR A 66 -7.60 -7.19 0.22
N LEU A 67 -7.60 -7.70 1.43
CA LEU A 67 -6.47 -7.59 2.34
C LEU A 67 -5.52 -8.78 2.11
N ILE A 68 -4.37 -8.53 1.49
CA ILE A 68 -3.35 -9.55 1.27
C ILE A 68 -2.57 -9.75 2.57
N THR A 69 -2.60 -10.98 3.10
CA THR A 69 -1.93 -11.37 4.34
C THR A 69 -1.16 -12.68 4.16
N ALA A 70 -0.36 -13.06 5.15
CA ALA A 70 0.04 -14.44 5.30
C ALA A 70 -1.18 -15.32 5.61
N PRO A 71 -1.13 -16.65 5.38
CA PRO A 71 -2.23 -17.56 5.71
C PRO A 71 -2.67 -17.50 7.19
N GLU A 72 -1.70 -17.30 8.11
CA GLU A 72 -1.93 -17.13 9.56
C GLU A 72 -2.38 -15.69 9.86
N ASN A 73 -3.61 -15.36 9.52
CA ASN A 73 -4.12 -14.00 9.63
C ASN A 73 -5.12 -13.78 10.77
N SER A 74 -5.19 -14.68 11.74
CA SER A 74 -6.14 -14.61 12.85
C SER A 74 -6.10 -13.27 13.59
N THR A 75 -4.93 -12.68 13.76
CA THR A 75 -4.77 -11.36 14.40
C THR A 75 -5.50 -10.25 13.62
N PHE A 76 -5.46 -10.27 12.28
CA PHE A 76 -6.21 -9.30 11.48
C PHE A 76 -7.72 -9.46 11.67
N LYS A 77 -8.22 -10.69 11.67
CA LYS A 77 -9.64 -11.00 11.89
C LYS A 77 -10.09 -10.53 13.26
N THR A 78 -9.32 -10.87 14.32
CA THR A 78 -9.61 -10.46 15.69
C THR A 78 -9.63 -8.93 15.83
N VAL A 79 -8.63 -8.23 15.27
CA VAL A 79 -8.60 -6.77 15.36
C VAL A 79 -9.76 -6.14 14.61
N LEU A 80 -10.09 -6.58 13.40
CA LEU A 80 -11.19 -5.99 12.62
C LEU A 80 -12.56 -6.30 13.22
N SER A 81 -12.75 -7.44 13.88
CA SER A 81 -14.02 -7.76 14.58
C SER A 81 -14.33 -6.83 15.75
N ALA A 82 -13.32 -6.15 16.31
CA ALA A 82 -13.50 -5.13 17.33
C ALA A 82 -14.05 -3.79 16.80
N TYR A 83 -14.17 -3.65 15.46
CA TYR A 83 -14.66 -2.42 14.81
C TYR A 83 -15.92 -2.70 13.95
N PRO A 84 -17.04 -3.13 14.53
CA PRO A 84 -18.24 -3.50 13.79
C PRO A 84 -18.85 -2.32 13.03
N SER A 85 -18.58 -1.08 13.46
CA SER A 85 -19.05 0.13 12.78
C SER A 85 -18.55 0.26 11.33
N LEU A 86 -17.38 -0.32 10.99
CA LEU A 86 -16.90 -0.38 9.63
C LEU A 86 -17.84 -1.15 8.68
N PHE A 87 -18.58 -2.10 9.23
CA PHE A 87 -19.41 -3.04 8.46
C PHE A 87 -20.91 -2.77 8.57
N SER A 88 -21.32 -1.74 9.31
CA SER A 88 -22.73 -1.47 9.65
C SER A 88 -23.61 -1.19 8.43
N ASN A 89 -23.04 -0.64 7.35
CA ASN A 89 -23.81 -0.27 6.15
C ASN A 89 -23.99 -1.42 5.14
N GLY A 90 -23.48 -2.62 5.42
CA GLY A 90 -23.62 -3.81 4.56
C GLY A 90 -22.88 -3.78 3.22
N ASN A 91 -22.50 -2.60 2.73
CA ASN A 91 -21.85 -2.43 1.42
C ASN A 91 -20.32 -2.49 1.48
N PHE A 92 -19.72 -2.39 2.66
CA PHE A 92 -18.28 -2.42 2.85
C PHE A 92 -17.85 -3.81 3.31
N GLN A 93 -17.06 -4.50 2.48
CA GLN A 93 -16.67 -5.89 2.70
C GLN A 93 -15.14 -6.03 2.70
N VAL A 94 -14.61 -6.81 3.64
CA VAL A 94 -13.19 -7.18 3.68
C VAL A 94 -13.02 -8.66 3.37
N HIS A 95 -12.32 -8.94 2.27
CA HIS A 95 -11.92 -10.27 1.83
C HIS A 95 -10.44 -10.46 2.15
N TYR A 96 -10.06 -11.67 2.54
CA TYR A 96 -8.65 -12.00 2.83
C TYR A 96 -8.07 -12.78 1.67
N ALA A 97 -7.06 -12.21 1.02
CA ALA A 97 -6.22 -12.90 0.04
C ALA A 97 -4.94 -13.39 0.74
N PHE A 98 -4.52 -14.61 0.43
CA PHE A 98 -3.35 -15.19 1.07
C PHE A 98 -2.16 -15.19 0.11
N GLN A 99 -1.02 -14.72 0.59
CA GLN A 99 0.24 -14.87 -0.11
C GLN A 99 1.02 -16.04 0.49
N TYR A 100 1.26 -17.05 -0.33
CA TYR A 100 2.03 -18.24 0.04
C TYR A 100 3.46 -18.12 -0.49
N PRO A 101 4.47 -18.59 0.26
CA PRO A 101 5.80 -18.76 -0.28
C PRO A 101 5.78 -19.85 -1.37
N PRO A 102 6.61 -19.74 -2.42
CA PRO A 102 6.77 -20.83 -3.39
C PRO A 102 7.32 -22.09 -2.74
N THR A 103 7.08 -23.22 -3.37
CA THR A 103 7.63 -24.53 -2.92
C THR A 103 9.16 -24.42 -2.73
N GLY A 104 9.63 -24.82 -1.56
CA GLY A 104 11.05 -24.77 -1.20
C GLY A 104 11.54 -23.42 -0.67
N HIS A 105 10.69 -22.39 -0.61
CA HIS A 105 11.03 -21.09 -0.05
C HIS A 105 10.40 -20.88 1.34
N SER A 106 11.16 -20.31 2.26
CA SER A 106 10.68 -19.97 3.62
C SER A 106 9.97 -18.62 3.69
N LYS A 107 10.04 -17.81 2.63
CA LYS A 107 9.44 -16.47 2.56
C LYS A 107 8.66 -16.31 1.26
N PRO A 108 7.55 -15.55 1.30
CA PRO A 108 6.83 -15.19 0.09
C PRO A 108 7.71 -14.30 -0.81
N LEU A 109 7.41 -14.29 -2.10
CA LEU A 109 8.01 -13.39 -3.06
C LEU A 109 7.51 -11.94 -2.84
N GLY A 110 7.94 -11.02 -3.68
CA GLY A 110 7.64 -9.60 -3.56
C GLY A 110 6.18 -9.22 -3.85
N THR A 111 5.99 -7.93 -4.08
CA THR A 111 4.68 -7.28 -4.29
C THR A 111 3.94 -7.80 -5.51
N ALA A 112 4.64 -8.02 -6.63
CA ALA A 112 4.03 -8.51 -7.87
C ALA A 112 3.38 -9.88 -7.69
N ASP A 113 4.09 -10.80 -7.03
CA ASP A 113 3.58 -12.13 -6.69
C ASP A 113 2.37 -12.05 -5.74
N ALA A 114 2.42 -11.18 -4.73
CA ALA A 114 1.30 -10.98 -3.81
C ALA A 114 0.01 -10.57 -4.55
N VAL A 115 0.12 -9.64 -5.48
CA VAL A 115 -1.02 -9.18 -6.30
C VAL A 115 -1.48 -10.28 -7.24
N LEU A 116 -0.58 -11.02 -7.89
CA LEU A 116 -0.92 -12.13 -8.78
C LEU A 116 -1.68 -13.24 -8.05
N GLN A 117 -1.22 -13.61 -6.84
CA GLN A 117 -1.92 -14.60 -6.01
C GLN A 117 -3.30 -14.10 -5.57
N ALA A 118 -3.45 -12.81 -5.24
CA ALA A 118 -4.75 -12.22 -4.93
C ALA A 118 -5.70 -12.26 -6.14
N MET A 119 -5.21 -11.95 -7.35
CA MET A 119 -6.00 -12.02 -8.60
C MET A 119 -6.41 -13.46 -8.93
N THR A 120 -5.58 -14.45 -8.59
CA THR A 120 -5.91 -15.88 -8.76
C THR A 120 -7.02 -16.31 -7.80
N GLN A 121 -6.99 -15.85 -6.54
CA GLN A 121 -8.01 -16.16 -5.53
C GLN A 121 -9.32 -15.40 -5.77
N TYR A 122 -9.23 -14.21 -6.38
CA TYR A 122 -10.37 -13.31 -6.65
C TYR A 122 -10.36 -12.88 -8.12
N PRO A 123 -10.88 -13.70 -9.05
CA PRO A 123 -10.84 -13.45 -10.50
C PRO A 123 -11.53 -12.15 -10.93
N GLU A 124 -12.39 -11.58 -10.11
CA GLU A 124 -12.99 -10.27 -10.39
C GLU A 124 -11.97 -9.12 -10.41
N LEU A 125 -10.82 -9.26 -9.73
CA LEU A 125 -9.72 -8.30 -9.81
C LEU A 125 -9.08 -8.27 -11.19
N GLU A 126 -9.04 -9.39 -11.90
CA GLU A 126 -8.60 -9.42 -13.30
C GLU A 126 -9.60 -8.71 -14.23
N LYS A 127 -10.89 -8.92 -13.99
CA LYS A 127 -11.97 -8.41 -14.87
C LYS A 127 -12.22 -6.91 -14.71
N ASN A 128 -11.83 -6.32 -13.59
CA ASN A 128 -12.14 -4.95 -13.23
C ASN A 128 -10.86 -4.13 -12.97
N ALA A 129 -11.05 -2.82 -12.85
CA ALA A 129 -10.01 -1.96 -12.29
C ALA A 129 -10.08 -2.00 -10.76
N PHE A 130 -8.91 -1.94 -10.12
CA PHE A 130 -8.77 -1.88 -8.67
C PHE A 130 -7.65 -0.92 -8.26
N THR A 131 -7.77 -0.37 -7.07
CA THR A 131 -6.69 0.39 -6.43
C THR A 131 -5.81 -0.55 -5.62
N LEU A 132 -4.50 -0.29 -5.60
CA LEU A 132 -3.50 -1.04 -4.83
C LEU A 132 -2.76 -0.09 -3.91
N CYS A 133 -2.59 -0.46 -2.65
CA CYS A 133 -1.80 0.31 -1.69
C CYS A 133 -1.10 -0.57 -0.64
N ASN A 134 -0.14 0.03 0.07
CA ASN A 134 0.51 -0.60 1.21
C ASN A 134 -0.38 -0.49 2.47
N GLY A 135 -0.44 -1.55 3.26
CA GLY A 135 -1.19 -1.56 4.53
C GLY A 135 -0.48 -0.86 5.70
N ASP A 136 0.75 -0.40 5.50
CA ASP A 136 1.55 0.32 6.50
C ASP A 136 1.69 1.82 6.22
N ASN A 137 0.94 2.33 5.25
CA ASN A 137 0.79 3.75 4.97
C ASN A 137 -0.65 4.21 5.23
N LEU A 138 -0.79 5.45 5.71
CA LEU A 138 -2.11 6.09 5.85
C LEU A 138 -2.34 7.03 4.66
N TYR A 139 -3.26 6.66 3.79
CA TYR A 139 -3.65 7.49 2.65
C TYR A 139 -4.87 8.32 2.99
N SER A 140 -4.89 9.57 2.54
CA SER A 140 -6.02 10.46 2.78
C SER A 140 -7.27 10.02 1.99
N LYS A 141 -8.46 10.32 2.52
CA LYS A 141 -9.72 10.16 1.78
C LYS A 141 -9.64 10.81 0.39
N LYS A 142 -9.02 11.99 0.29
CA LYS A 142 -8.89 12.74 -0.97
C LYS A 142 -8.05 11.98 -2.00
N SER A 143 -6.89 11.46 -1.62
CA SER A 143 -6.02 10.70 -2.55
C SER A 143 -6.68 9.40 -3.01
N LEU A 144 -7.34 8.68 -2.11
CA LEU A 144 -8.11 7.48 -2.42
C LEU A 144 -9.27 7.77 -3.38
N ALA A 145 -10.05 8.83 -3.12
CA ALA A 145 -11.18 9.23 -3.97
C ALA A 145 -10.74 9.72 -5.37
N LEU A 146 -9.55 10.33 -5.48
CA LEU A 146 -9.01 10.76 -6.78
C LEU A 146 -8.84 9.58 -7.74
N LEU A 147 -8.36 8.43 -7.26
CA LEU A 147 -8.17 7.24 -8.08
C LEU A 147 -9.49 6.58 -8.54
N LEU A 148 -10.62 6.94 -7.94
CA LEU A 148 -11.94 6.47 -8.38
C LEU A 148 -12.55 7.33 -9.49
N LYS A 149 -12.00 8.52 -9.73
CA LYS A 149 -12.49 9.39 -10.81
C LYS A 149 -12.20 8.76 -12.17
N PRO A 150 -13.07 8.99 -13.16
CA PRO A 150 -12.79 8.61 -14.55
C PRO A 150 -11.49 9.26 -15.05
N HIS A 151 -10.70 8.52 -15.77
CA HIS A 151 -9.50 8.99 -16.47
C HIS A 151 -9.29 8.17 -17.74
N ASN A 152 -8.58 8.73 -18.71
CA ASN A 152 -8.37 8.13 -20.02
C ASN A 152 -7.29 7.04 -20.03
N ALA A 153 -6.39 7.05 -19.06
CA ALA A 153 -5.30 6.07 -18.96
C ALA A 153 -5.78 4.76 -18.32
N PRO A 154 -5.29 3.60 -18.77
CA PRO A 154 -5.66 2.30 -18.19
C PRO A 154 -5.13 2.10 -16.78
N HIS A 155 -4.07 2.81 -16.41
CA HIS A 155 -3.46 2.81 -15.10
C HIS A 155 -3.25 4.24 -14.62
N SER A 156 -3.25 4.44 -13.31
CA SER A 156 -2.94 5.73 -12.71
C SER A 156 -2.29 5.56 -11.33
N LEU A 157 -1.64 6.59 -10.86
CA LEU A 157 -1.04 6.62 -9.53
C LEU A 157 -1.22 8.01 -8.92
N ILE A 158 -1.04 8.10 -7.62
CA ILE A 158 -0.95 9.39 -6.94
C ILE A 158 0.52 9.79 -6.85
N SER A 159 0.88 10.90 -7.49
CA SER A 159 2.17 11.56 -7.33
C SER A 159 2.11 12.51 -6.14
N TYR A 160 3.07 12.41 -5.23
CA TYR A 160 3.16 13.25 -4.04
C TYR A 160 4.30 14.25 -4.21
N ASP A 161 4.03 15.52 -3.92
CA ASP A 161 5.07 16.55 -3.89
C ASP A 161 6.08 16.22 -2.78
N ARG A 162 7.35 16.02 -3.16
CA ARG A 162 8.43 15.66 -2.25
C ARG A 162 8.64 16.72 -1.16
N SER A 163 8.39 17.99 -1.45
CA SER A 163 8.52 19.09 -0.48
C SER A 163 7.53 19.00 0.68
N GLY A 164 6.41 18.28 0.50
CA GLY A 164 5.44 18.01 1.55
C GLY A 164 5.80 16.89 2.50
N LEU A 165 6.96 16.23 2.34
CA LEU A 165 7.40 15.15 3.21
C LEU A 165 8.14 15.70 4.43
N HIS A 166 7.58 15.49 5.61
CA HIS A 166 8.15 15.91 6.90
C HIS A 166 9.00 14.79 7.52
N PHE A 167 10.09 14.40 6.84
CA PHE A 167 11.07 13.43 7.32
C PHE A 167 12.48 14.00 7.23
N SER A 168 13.46 13.32 7.82
CA SER A 168 14.89 13.65 7.59
C SER A 168 15.25 13.48 6.10
N GLU A 169 16.19 14.25 5.60
CA GLU A 169 16.63 14.19 4.20
C GLU A 169 17.10 12.79 3.80
N GLU A 170 17.83 12.10 4.66
CA GLU A 170 18.24 10.71 4.44
C GLU A 170 17.05 9.77 4.20
N ARG A 171 15.94 10.00 4.90
CA ARG A 171 14.72 9.21 4.72
C ARG A 171 14.00 9.59 3.46
N ILE A 172 13.93 10.89 3.14
CA ILE A 172 13.30 11.41 1.92
C ILE A 172 14.07 10.91 0.68
N ALA A 173 15.40 10.82 0.73
CA ALA A 173 16.23 10.30 -0.35
C ALA A 173 15.96 8.82 -0.71
N ARG A 174 15.25 8.07 0.14
CA ARG A 174 14.89 6.66 -0.11
C ARG A 174 13.58 6.48 -0.87
N PHE A 175 12.80 7.53 -1.05
CA PHE A 175 11.56 7.43 -1.82
C PHE A 175 11.87 7.43 -3.31
N ALA A 176 11.19 6.54 -4.05
CA ALA A 176 11.27 6.52 -5.49
C ALA A 176 10.70 7.83 -6.06
N ILE A 177 11.43 8.46 -6.97
CA ILE A 177 10.94 9.61 -7.71
C ILE A 177 10.21 9.18 -8.97
N LEU A 178 9.29 10.02 -9.40
CA LEU A 178 8.46 9.81 -10.57
C LEU A 178 8.90 10.79 -11.67
N ALA A 179 9.35 10.26 -12.79
CA ALA A 179 9.55 11.05 -14.00
C ALA A 179 8.19 11.13 -14.74
N LEU A 180 7.73 12.35 -14.98
CA LEU A 180 6.48 12.62 -15.67
C LEU A 180 6.75 13.44 -16.94
N ASP A 181 6.00 13.16 -18.01
CA ASP A 181 6.00 14.01 -19.19
C ASP A 181 5.11 15.26 -19.00
N SER A 182 5.03 16.11 -20.02
CA SER A 182 4.25 17.35 -20.03
C SER A 182 2.74 17.13 -19.88
N GLU A 183 2.24 15.93 -20.20
CA GLU A 183 0.85 15.54 -20.04
C GLU A 183 0.58 14.82 -18.71
N SER A 184 1.58 14.75 -17.82
CA SER A 184 1.55 14.06 -16.52
C SER A 184 1.44 12.53 -16.63
N TYR A 185 1.86 11.93 -17.74
CA TYR A 185 2.05 10.49 -17.81
C TYR A 185 3.39 10.09 -17.19
N LEU A 186 3.36 8.96 -16.47
CA LEU A 186 4.54 8.36 -15.89
C LEU A 186 5.43 7.77 -16.98
N THR A 187 6.66 8.26 -17.08
CA THR A 187 7.68 7.74 -18.00
C THR A 187 8.66 6.81 -17.32
N GLU A 188 8.99 7.07 -16.04
CA GLU A 188 9.95 6.27 -15.28
C GLU A 188 9.68 6.36 -13.76
N ILE A 189 10.05 5.30 -13.03
CA ILE A 189 10.14 5.28 -11.56
C ILE A 189 11.59 4.99 -11.20
N ILE A 190 12.24 5.94 -10.51
CA ILE A 190 13.66 5.85 -10.17
C ILE A 190 13.78 5.56 -8.67
N GLU A 191 14.19 4.35 -8.35
CA GLU A 191 14.43 3.90 -6.98
C GLU A 191 15.77 4.46 -6.46
N LYS A 192 15.77 4.96 -5.21
CA LYS A 192 16.96 5.49 -4.54
C LYS A 192 17.74 6.50 -5.41
N PRO A 193 17.10 7.57 -5.86
CA PRO A 193 17.71 8.54 -6.79
C PRO A 193 18.97 9.18 -6.21
N THR A 194 19.92 9.48 -7.08
CA THR A 194 21.08 10.31 -6.73
C THR A 194 20.70 11.80 -6.69
N SER A 195 21.58 12.65 -6.14
CA SER A 195 21.33 14.10 -6.11
C SER A 195 21.22 14.71 -7.51
N GLU A 196 22.01 14.19 -8.46
CA GLU A 196 22.00 14.61 -9.87
C GLU A 196 20.65 14.24 -10.52
N GLN A 197 20.16 13.03 -10.28
CA GLN A 197 18.85 12.60 -10.76
C GLN A 197 17.71 13.44 -10.14
N LEU A 198 17.80 13.78 -8.85
CA LEU A 198 16.82 14.68 -8.23
C LEU A 198 16.76 16.05 -8.90
N ALA A 199 17.91 16.61 -9.31
CA ALA A 199 17.97 17.89 -10.03
C ALA A 199 17.39 17.78 -11.44
N GLN A 200 17.60 16.66 -12.11
CA GLN A 200 17.17 16.41 -13.51
C GLN A 200 15.63 16.25 -13.62
N PHE A 201 14.97 15.69 -12.59
CA PHE A 201 13.53 15.35 -12.63
C PHE A 201 12.66 16.38 -11.89
N ARG A 202 13.06 17.67 -11.92
CA ARG A 202 12.21 18.77 -11.48
C ARG A 202 11.25 19.17 -12.60
N ASP A 203 10.01 19.45 -12.23
CA ASP A 203 9.06 20.05 -13.16
C ASP A 203 9.33 21.55 -13.38
N GLU A 204 8.54 22.22 -14.21
CA GLU A 204 8.63 23.66 -14.48
C GLU A 204 8.46 24.52 -13.23
N LYS A 205 7.92 23.97 -12.14
CA LYS A 205 7.74 24.65 -10.84
C LYS A 205 8.77 24.21 -9.80
N GLU A 206 9.90 23.63 -10.25
CA GLU A 206 10.97 23.14 -9.40
C GLU A 206 10.56 22.01 -8.44
N LYS A 207 9.47 21.29 -8.73
CA LYS A 207 8.94 20.21 -7.89
C LYS A 207 9.46 18.87 -8.34
N VAL A 208 9.72 18.01 -7.34
CA VAL A 208 10.01 16.59 -7.53
C VAL A 208 8.86 15.78 -6.96
N TYR A 209 8.39 14.81 -7.70
CA TYR A 209 7.32 13.93 -7.29
C TYR A 209 7.82 12.57 -6.85
N VAL A 210 7.18 12.00 -5.83
CA VAL A 210 7.52 10.70 -5.26
C VAL A 210 6.34 9.75 -5.26
N SER A 211 6.65 8.45 -5.35
CA SER A 211 5.67 7.39 -5.16
C SER A 211 5.53 7.05 -3.68
N MET A 212 4.28 6.92 -3.22
CA MET A 212 3.93 6.36 -1.91
C MET A 212 3.18 5.03 -2.06
N ASN A 213 3.34 4.36 -3.21
CA ASN A 213 2.71 3.07 -3.53
C ASN A 213 1.19 3.12 -3.45
N LEU A 214 0.59 4.12 -4.09
CA LEU A 214 -0.85 4.24 -4.26
C LEU A 214 -1.18 4.28 -5.76
N PHE A 215 -1.67 3.17 -6.30
CA PHE A 215 -1.89 2.94 -7.71
C PHE A 215 -3.33 2.51 -8.00
N ARG A 216 -3.79 2.75 -9.22
CA ARG A 216 -4.97 2.11 -9.80
C ARG A 216 -4.58 1.35 -11.06
N PHE A 217 -5.00 0.13 -11.17
CA PHE A 217 -4.71 -0.75 -12.28
C PHE A 217 -5.98 -1.28 -12.93
N THR A 218 -5.96 -1.46 -14.25
CA THR A 218 -6.90 -2.30 -14.97
C THR A 218 -6.38 -3.73 -14.92
N GLY A 219 -7.06 -4.63 -14.23
CA GLY A 219 -6.57 -5.96 -13.90
C GLY A 219 -6.16 -6.78 -15.13
N LYS A 220 -7.00 -6.80 -16.18
CA LYS A 220 -6.72 -7.51 -17.43
C LYS A 220 -5.42 -7.08 -18.10
N LEU A 221 -5.06 -5.80 -18.00
CA LEU A 221 -3.84 -5.26 -18.60
C LEU A 221 -2.63 -5.45 -17.70
N LEU A 222 -2.81 -5.48 -16.38
CA LEU A 222 -1.74 -5.68 -15.42
C LEU A 222 -1.26 -7.14 -15.37
N LYS A 223 -2.18 -8.11 -15.38
CA LYS A 223 -1.89 -9.53 -15.12
C LYS A 223 -0.75 -10.11 -15.97
N PRO A 224 -0.66 -9.88 -17.30
CA PRO A 224 0.44 -10.42 -18.11
C PRO A 224 1.82 -9.94 -17.68
N TYR A 225 1.93 -8.75 -17.08
CA TYR A 225 3.20 -8.22 -16.53
C TYR A 225 3.54 -8.87 -15.19
N LEU A 226 2.54 -9.14 -14.33
CA LEU A 226 2.75 -9.84 -13.08
C LEU A 226 3.24 -11.29 -13.32
N GLU A 227 2.64 -11.98 -14.30
CA GLU A 227 3.02 -13.35 -14.67
C GLU A 227 4.45 -13.46 -15.23
N LYS A 228 4.94 -12.38 -15.85
CA LYS A 228 6.31 -12.30 -16.41
C LYS A 228 7.32 -11.68 -15.45
N CYS A 229 6.90 -11.26 -14.25
CA CYS A 229 7.81 -10.65 -13.29
C CYS A 229 8.87 -11.67 -12.85
N PRO A 230 10.18 -11.38 -13.02
CA PRO A 230 11.22 -12.32 -12.66
C PRO A 230 11.25 -12.55 -11.15
N ILE A 231 11.55 -13.78 -10.76
CA ILE A 231 11.79 -14.15 -9.37
C ILE A 231 13.26 -13.85 -9.07
N HIS A 232 13.50 -12.98 -8.10
CA HIS A 232 14.83 -12.61 -7.62
C HIS A 232 15.14 -13.16 -6.24
#